data_8fcbae3fcab61eb83bf2f6842f92e8b4
#
_entry.id   8fcbae3fcab61eb83bf2f6842f92e8b4
#
_cell.length_a   1.000
_cell.length_b   1.000
_cell.length_c   1.000
_cell.angle_alpha   90.00
_cell.angle_beta   90.00
_cell.angle_gamma   90.00
#
_symmetry.space_group_name_H-M   'P 1'
#
loop_
_entity.id
_entity.type
_entity.pdbx_description
1 polymer ?
#
loop_
_entity_poly.entity_id
_entity_poly.type
_entity_poly.pdbx_seq_one_letter_code
_entity_poly.pdbx_strand_id
1 'polypeptide(L)'
;MTSESGSNSKWKDFLLNPKYNIVAVLAFISIFLVIGPILPGVSWFSLGDFSLDMVNFYHTIMIPFVFLLILYASELLGLGMLERKAVNVSTYPILLLTLLGTVFFYPASTQTADYVLQALRDVWMLVLALMFFVYLLMLPFRDRQKFKNIWGAYSLILITTVSAGIAAVMGMIYEYGNLFGYASLPVLNNDVMAWGGLQTFLGNLVTSHSHQMLPAVMGGIVGLAAVSFGYEKLSSVKRNIVNAGLVIAVIGTISMSYLYFISSFGTYVIPAIFTSGTGGMNGLALDDSQTGIIGIGALVTIIGLYYLLSGNRADRLVQISELLTWIATMAVMIGVGYAMEFNETYYGFGSPGVPPNGGPGYQYDMAFTDGHLLFAFFLMPLMAGILLLIMHYIKEFNTERRLITYFIIAGTIIGGFGVLEYVMTLSWVVESIGLALLIIAIIIITYTFVKSATEKDGVKGTQPAN
;
A
#
# COMPACT_ATOMS: atom_id res chain seq x y z
N MET A 1 -32.15 39.25 8.67
CA MET A 1 -31.92 37.97 7.96
C MET A 1 -30.60 38.05 7.21
N THR A 2 -29.45 37.94 7.89
CA THR A 2 -28.11 38.02 7.26
C THR A 2 -27.02 37.27 8.05
N SER A 3 -27.30 36.06 8.58
CA SER A 3 -26.27 35.32 9.30
C SER A 3 -26.05 33.84 8.84
N GLU A 4 -26.77 33.38 7.83
CA GLU A 4 -26.64 31.97 7.38
C GLU A 4 -25.57 31.74 6.29
N SER A 5 -25.09 32.78 5.61
CA SER A 5 -24.11 32.63 4.51
C SER A 5 -22.69 32.30 5.01
N GLY A 6 -22.32 32.68 6.22
CA GLY A 6 -20.96 32.52 6.75
C GLY A 6 -20.63 31.10 7.22
N SER A 7 -21.62 30.33 7.69
CA SER A 7 -21.45 28.98 8.20
C SER A 7 -21.23 27.95 7.07
N ASN A 8 -21.99 28.04 6.00
CA ASN A 8 -21.90 27.14 4.84
C ASN A 8 -20.55 27.26 4.07
N SER A 9 -19.90 28.40 4.13
CA SER A 9 -18.57 28.61 3.53
C SER A 9 -17.49 27.85 4.29
N LYS A 10 -17.50 27.91 5.63
CA LYS A 10 -16.47 27.29 6.47
C LYS A 10 -16.47 25.74 6.36
N TRP A 11 -17.64 25.11 6.32
CA TRP A 11 -17.75 23.65 6.16
C TRP A 11 -17.28 23.19 4.78
N LYS A 12 -17.60 23.93 3.73
CA LYS A 12 -17.10 23.63 2.37
C LYS A 12 -15.59 23.73 2.30
N ASP A 13 -15.02 24.77 2.90
CA ASP A 13 -13.57 24.97 2.94
C ASP A 13 -12.87 23.86 3.72
N PHE A 14 -13.46 23.41 4.82
CA PHE A 14 -12.95 22.27 5.60
C PHE A 14 -12.96 20.97 4.80
N LEU A 15 -14.08 20.59 4.20
CA LEU A 15 -14.23 19.32 3.46
C LEU A 15 -13.36 19.26 2.19
N LEU A 16 -13.08 20.42 1.58
CA LEU A 16 -12.34 20.49 0.32
C LEU A 16 -10.85 20.81 0.51
N ASN A 17 -10.38 20.99 1.73
CA ASN A 17 -8.98 21.29 2.01
C ASN A 17 -8.16 19.97 2.12
N PRO A 18 -7.23 19.70 1.18
CA PRO A 18 -6.44 18.47 1.20
C PRO A 18 -5.68 18.27 2.51
N LYS A 19 -5.22 19.34 3.17
CA LYS A 19 -4.48 19.22 4.43
C LYS A 19 -5.33 18.64 5.55
N TYR A 20 -6.57 19.11 5.71
CA TYR A 20 -7.47 18.59 6.75
C TYR A 20 -7.83 17.14 6.45
N ASN A 21 -8.02 16.79 5.19
CA ASN A 21 -8.28 15.41 4.77
C ASN A 21 -7.08 14.51 5.06
N ILE A 22 -5.85 14.95 4.77
CA ILE A 22 -4.63 14.23 5.13
C ILE A 22 -4.53 14.05 6.65
N VAL A 23 -4.80 15.11 7.44
CA VAL A 23 -4.82 15.03 8.90
C VAL A 23 -5.84 14.00 9.38
N ALA A 24 -7.04 14.00 8.82
CA ALA A 24 -8.10 13.04 9.21
C ALA A 24 -7.67 11.59 8.93
N VAL A 25 -7.10 11.32 7.77
CA VAL A 25 -6.61 9.97 7.41
C VAL A 25 -5.42 9.55 8.29
N LEU A 26 -4.43 10.42 8.50
CA LEU A 26 -3.28 10.12 9.34
C LEU A 26 -3.69 9.90 10.80
N ALA A 27 -4.61 10.69 11.33
CA ALA A 27 -5.15 10.51 12.68
C ALA A 27 -5.88 9.16 12.81
N PHE A 28 -6.68 8.80 11.81
CA PHE A 28 -7.35 7.51 11.75
C PHE A 28 -6.34 6.35 11.78
N ILE A 29 -5.36 6.37 10.89
CA ILE A 29 -4.29 5.37 10.83
C ILE A 29 -3.54 5.29 12.16
N SER A 30 -3.17 6.44 12.75
CA SER A 30 -2.44 6.49 14.02
C SER A 30 -3.23 5.87 15.17
N ILE A 31 -4.54 6.16 15.25
CA ILE A 31 -5.41 5.59 16.28
C ILE A 31 -5.41 4.07 16.17
N PHE A 32 -5.65 3.53 14.98
CA PHE A 32 -5.72 2.08 14.79
C PHE A 32 -4.37 1.39 14.97
N LEU A 33 -3.25 2.02 14.61
CA LEU A 33 -1.92 1.50 14.90
C LEU A 33 -1.63 1.41 16.40
N VAL A 34 -2.12 2.36 17.19
CA VAL A 34 -1.94 2.35 18.66
C VAL A 34 -2.86 1.34 19.34
N ILE A 35 -4.10 1.22 18.90
CA ILE A 35 -5.06 0.30 19.54
C ILE A 35 -4.94 -1.15 19.03
N GLY A 36 -4.34 -1.37 17.84
CA GLY A 36 -4.18 -2.69 17.24
C GLY A 36 -3.56 -3.74 18.17
N PRO A 37 -2.46 -3.42 18.89
CA PRO A 37 -1.84 -4.37 19.80
C PRO A 37 -2.72 -4.85 20.95
N ILE A 38 -3.79 -4.12 21.29
CA ILE A 38 -4.69 -4.44 22.40
C ILE A 38 -6.02 -5.05 21.94
N LEU A 39 -6.29 -5.06 20.64
CA LEU A 39 -7.49 -5.69 20.10
C LEU A 39 -7.33 -7.23 20.07
N PRO A 40 -8.37 -7.99 20.43
CA PRO A 40 -8.34 -9.44 20.30
C PRO A 40 -8.06 -9.87 18.85
N GLY A 41 -7.19 -10.85 18.65
CA GLY A 41 -6.84 -11.38 17.34
C GLY A 41 -5.96 -10.47 16.46
N VAL A 42 -5.59 -9.28 16.94
CA VAL A 42 -4.85 -8.25 16.17
C VAL A 42 -3.52 -7.91 16.82
N SER A 43 -3.06 -8.68 17.79
CA SER A 43 -1.81 -8.37 18.48
C SER A 43 -0.63 -8.38 17.51
N TRP A 44 -0.01 -7.24 17.32
CA TRP A 44 1.24 -7.09 16.55
C TRP A 44 2.40 -7.92 17.08
N PHE A 45 2.32 -8.30 18.35
CA PHE A 45 3.36 -9.01 19.07
C PHE A 45 3.07 -10.50 19.23
N SER A 46 1.90 -10.97 18.87
CA SER A 46 1.57 -12.38 18.75
C SER A 46 1.69 -12.82 17.30
N LEU A 47 2.89 -12.70 16.78
CA LEU A 47 3.20 -13.13 15.43
C LEU A 47 2.96 -14.64 15.32
N GLY A 48 2.32 -15.08 14.26
CA GLY A 48 2.07 -16.50 14.00
C GLY A 48 0.61 -16.90 13.88
N ASP A 49 -0.33 -15.98 13.98
CA ASP A 49 -1.74 -16.29 13.73
C ASP A 49 -2.36 -15.27 12.76
N PHE A 50 -2.30 -15.58 11.46
CA PHE A 50 -3.02 -14.85 10.42
C PHE A 50 -4.50 -15.15 10.52
N SER A 51 -5.10 -14.72 11.62
CA SER A 51 -6.54 -14.78 11.80
C SER A 51 -7.25 -13.83 10.82
N LEU A 52 -8.50 -14.13 10.54
CA LEU A 52 -9.38 -13.22 9.77
C LEU A 52 -9.44 -11.82 10.43
N ASP A 53 -9.29 -11.75 11.75
CA ASP A 53 -9.21 -10.53 12.52
C ASP A 53 -8.00 -9.67 12.12
N MET A 54 -6.83 -10.29 11.97
CA MET A 54 -5.62 -9.61 11.54
C MET A 54 -5.76 -9.07 10.12
N VAL A 55 -6.30 -9.85 9.19
CA VAL A 55 -6.53 -9.43 7.81
C VAL A 55 -7.50 -8.25 7.74
N ASN A 56 -8.59 -8.30 8.50
CA ASN A 56 -9.55 -7.21 8.54
C ASN A 56 -8.95 -5.93 9.15
N PHE A 57 -8.17 -6.08 10.21
CA PHE A 57 -7.45 -4.97 10.81
C PHE A 57 -6.44 -4.36 9.84
N TYR A 58 -5.72 -5.17 9.10
CA TYR A 58 -4.81 -4.73 8.03
C TYR A 58 -5.54 -3.83 7.03
N HIS A 59 -6.71 -4.25 6.53
CA HIS A 59 -7.52 -3.46 5.61
C HIS A 59 -8.03 -2.16 6.24
N THR A 60 -8.28 -2.13 7.55
CA THR A 60 -8.68 -0.92 8.28
C THR A 60 -7.63 0.19 8.18
N ILE A 61 -6.35 -0.15 8.05
CA ILE A 61 -5.26 0.82 7.90
C ILE A 61 -4.89 1.04 6.43
N MET A 62 -4.75 -0.05 5.66
CA MET A 62 -4.20 0.04 4.31
C MET A 62 -5.15 0.68 3.31
N ILE A 63 -6.46 0.52 3.44
CA ILE A 63 -7.40 1.17 2.52
C ILE A 63 -7.41 2.70 2.70
N PRO A 64 -7.50 3.26 3.92
CA PRO A 64 -7.28 4.69 4.12
C PRO A 64 -5.89 5.15 3.65
N PHE A 65 -4.87 4.32 3.78
CA PHE A 65 -3.54 4.66 3.28
C PHE A 65 -3.48 4.72 1.74
N VAL A 66 -4.03 3.75 1.03
CA VAL A 66 -4.14 3.80 -0.44
C VAL A 66 -4.94 5.03 -0.88
N PHE A 67 -6.03 5.34 -0.18
CA PHE A 67 -6.79 6.56 -0.42
C PHE A 67 -5.92 7.83 -0.20
N LEU A 68 -5.09 7.85 0.83
CA LEU A 68 -4.13 8.94 1.09
C LEU A 68 -3.14 9.12 -0.06
N LEU A 69 -2.68 8.03 -0.69
CA LEU A 69 -1.84 8.11 -1.89
C LEU A 69 -2.61 8.69 -3.09
N ILE A 70 -3.90 8.38 -3.25
CA ILE A 70 -4.75 8.97 -4.29
C ILE A 70 -4.93 10.47 -4.04
N LEU A 71 -5.18 10.89 -2.79
CA LEU A 71 -5.21 12.31 -2.39
C LEU A 71 -3.92 13.02 -2.79
N TYR A 72 -2.79 12.46 -2.41
CA TYR A 72 -1.48 13.03 -2.73
C TYR A 72 -1.22 13.09 -4.24
N ALA A 73 -1.49 11.99 -4.95
CA ALA A 73 -1.33 11.93 -6.39
C ALA A 73 -2.21 12.96 -7.11
N SER A 74 -3.43 13.21 -6.60
CA SER A 74 -4.36 14.17 -7.17
C SER A 74 -3.80 15.61 -7.16
N GLU A 75 -3.10 15.98 -6.10
CA GLU A 75 -2.44 17.26 -5.98
C GLU A 75 -1.14 17.32 -6.79
N LEU A 76 -0.28 16.30 -6.67
CA LEU A 76 1.01 16.25 -7.33
C LEU A 76 0.90 16.24 -8.86
N LEU A 77 -0.04 15.46 -9.39
CA LEU A 77 -0.28 15.38 -10.83
C LEU A 77 -1.17 16.51 -11.35
N GLY A 78 -1.79 17.30 -10.47
CA GLY A 78 -2.62 18.44 -10.82
C GLY A 78 -3.92 18.02 -11.50
N LEU A 79 -4.69 17.12 -10.87
CA LEU A 79 -6.01 16.73 -11.34
C LEU A 79 -6.90 17.95 -11.52
N GLY A 80 -7.91 17.83 -12.37
CA GLY A 80 -8.90 18.89 -12.58
C GLY A 80 -9.66 19.23 -11.29
N MET A 81 -10.31 20.40 -11.27
CA MET A 81 -10.98 20.87 -10.07
C MET A 81 -12.11 19.91 -9.61
N LEU A 82 -12.83 19.30 -10.53
CA LEU A 82 -13.92 18.37 -10.21
C LEU A 82 -13.38 17.08 -9.62
N GLU A 83 -12.34 16.51 -10.22
CA GLU A 83 -11.69 15.29 -9.77
C GLU A 83 -11.08 15.48 -8.37
N ARG A 84 -10.38 16.59 -8.12
CA ARG A 84 -9.85 16.91 -6.78
C ARG A 84 -10.94 17.08 -5.74
N LYS A 85 -12.07 17.73 -6.10
CA LYS A 85 -13.21 17.83 -5.19
C LYS A 85 -13.80 16.46 -4.88
N ALA A 86 -13.98 15.60 -5.88
CA ALA A 86 -14.49 14.24 -5.67
C ALA A 86 -13.58 13.45 -4.72
N VAL A 87 -12.26 13.47 -4.92
CA VAL A 87 -11.30 12.82 -4.03
C VAL A 87 -11.40 13.41 -2.62
N ASN A 88 -11.37 14.71 -2.44
CA ASN A 88 -11.41 15.33 -1.12
C ASN A 88 -12.70 15.02 -0.34
N VAL A 89 -13.86 15.10 -0.97
CA VAL A 89 -15.15 14.78 -0.34
C VAL A 89 -15.25 13.30 0.04
N SER A 90 -14.59 12.41 -0.67
CA SER A 90 -14.59 10.96 -0.42
C SER A 90 -13.84 10.57 0.86
N THR A 91 -13.04 11.46 1.46
CA THR A 91 -12.28 11.18 2.69
C THR A 91 -13.18 10.65 3.81
N TYR A 92 -14.22 11.36 4.13
CA TYR A 92 -15.05 11.01 5.29
C TYR A 92 -15.94 9.78 5.05
N PRO A 93 -16.57 9.59 3.88
CA PRO A 93 -17.27 8.34 3.59
C PRO A 93 -16.37 7.11 3.66
N ILE A 94 -15.13 7.17 3.12
CA ILE A 94 -14.19 6.05 3.18
C ILE A 94 -13.79 5.75 4.62
N LEU A 95 -13.42 6.77 5.40
CA LEU A 95 -13.06 6.57 6.81
C LEU A 95 -14.24 6.03 7.63
N LEU A 96 -15.45 6.53 7.38
CA LEU A 96 -16.66 6.08 8.07
C LEU A 96 -17.00 4.63 7.73
N LEU A 97 -16.99 4.25 6.45
CA LEU A 97 -17.27 2.87 6.03
C LEU A 97 -16.20 1.91 6.57
N THR A 98 -14.94 2.32 6.59
CA THR A 98 -13.85 1.53 7.18
C THR A 98 -14.05 1.37 8.69
N LEU A 99 -14.35 2.45 9.41
CA LEU A 99 -14.59 2.41 10.85
C LEU A 99 -15.78 1.51 11.19
N LEU A 100 -16.90 1.68 10.49
CA LEU A 100 -18.11 0.89 10.75
C LEU A 100 -17.88 -0.58 10.40
N GLY A 101 -17.22 -0.91 9.31
CA GLY A 101 -16.84 -2.28 8.98
C GLY A 101 -16.01 -2.90 10.10
N THR A 102 -14.97 -2.24 10.58
CA THR A 102 -14.15 -2.73 11.67
C THR A 102 -14.95 -2.92 12.97
N VAL A 103 -15.81 -1.98 13.33
CA VAL A 103 -16.64 -2.07 14.55
C VAL A 103 -17.65 -3.22 14.48
N PHE A 104 -18.26 -3.46 13.30
CA PHE A 104 -19.25 -4.53 13.14
C PHE A 104 -18.62 -5.91 12.90
N PHE A 105 -17.36 -5.96 12.53
CA PHE A 105 -16.66 -7.22 12.35
C PHE A 105 -16.44 -7.97 13.67
N TYR A 106 -15.97 -7.29 14.71
CA TYR A 106 -15.64 -7.94 15.99
C TYR A 106 -16.82 -8.60 16.71
N PRO A 107 -18.03 -8.04 16.73
CA PRO A 107 -19.19 -8.79 17.18
C PRO A 107 -19.59 -9.85 16.16
N ALA A 108 -19.32 -11.12 16.44
CA ALA A 108 -19.56 -12.26 15.54
C ALA A 108 -21.01 -12.35 14.97
N SER A 109 -21.98 -11.72 15.62
CA SER A 109 -23.39 -11.67 15.17
C SER A 109 -23.66 -10.69 14.02
N THR A 110 -22.66 -9.92 13.61
CA THR A 110 -22.82 -8.82 12.64
C THR A 110 -21.94 -8.94 11.40
N GLN A 111 -21.36 -10.12 11.12
CA GLN A 111 -20.49 -10.37 9.97
C GLN A 111 -21.12 -9.97 8.63
N THR A 112 -22.42 -10.20 8.44
CA THR A 112 -23.12 -9.76 7.22
C THR A 112 -23.07 -8.24 7.03
N ALA A 113 -23.24 -7.48 8.12
CA ALA A 113 -23.15 -6.03 8.07
C ALA A 113 -21.72 -5.57 7.75
N ASP A 114 -20.71 -6.25 8.29
CA ASP A 114 -19.32 -6.02 7.96
C ASP A 114 -19.05 -6.21 6.47
N TYR A 115 -19.41 -7.34 5.88
CA TYR A 115 -19.23 -7.60 4.43
C TYR A 115 -19.95 -6.57 3.57
N VAL A 116 -21.15 -6.13 3.92
CA VAL A 116 -21.86 -5.07 3.18
C VAL A 116 -21.11 -3.74 3.24
N LEU A 117 -20.61 -3.35 4.42
CA LEU A 117 -19.88 -2.10 4.60
C LEU A 117 -18.53 -2.12 3.86
N GLN A 118 -17.83 -3.25 3.90
CA GLN A 118 -16.58 -3.43 3.16
C GLN A 118 -16.84 -3.39 1.64
N ALA A 119 -17.83 -4.10 1.14
CA ALA A 119 -18.21 -4.06 -0.27
C ALA A 119 -18.57 -2.64 -0.73
N LEU A 120 -19.33 -1.87 0.05
CA LEU A 120 -19.66 -0.48 -0.27
C LEU A 120 -18.40 0.41 -0.32
N ARG A 121 -17.48 0.23 0.61
CA ARG A 121 -16.18 0.92 0.64
C ARG A 121 -15.36 0.60 -0.60
N ASP A 122 -15.27 -0.67 -0.95
CA ASP A 122 -14.45 -1.14 -2.07
C ASP A 122 -15.03 -0.68 -3.42
N VAL A 123 -16.36 -0.68 -3.57
CA VAL A 123 -17.03 -0.06 -4.72
C VAL A 123 -16.71 1.44 -4.80
N TRP A 124 -16.73 2.16 -3.67
CA TRP A 124 -16.39 3.58 -3.64
C TRP A 124 -14.93 3.81 -4.06
N MET A 125 -14.00 3.01 -3.52
CA MET A 125 -12.58 3.06 -3.89
C MET A 125 -12.38 2.74 -5.38
N LEU A 126 -13.11 1.75 -5.91
CA LEU A 126 -13.04 1.41 -7.34
C LEU A 126 -13.51 2.57 -8.22
N VAL A 127 -14.59 3.26 -7.85
CA VAL A 127 -15.08 4.44 -8.60
C VAL A 127 -14.02 5.53 -8.61
N LEU A 128 -13.34 5.78 -7.49
CA LEU A 128 -12.25 6.77 -7.43
C LEU A 128 -11.03 6.31 -8.25
N ALA A 129 -10.67 5.05 -8.19
CA ALA A 129 -9.59 4.49 -9.00
C ALA A 129 -9.90 4.59 -10.50
N LEU A 130 -11.13 4.31 -10.93
CA LEU A 130 -11.57 4.49 -12.31
C LEU A 130 -11.53 5.96 -12.75
N MET A 131 -11.98 6.87 -11.91
CA MET A 131 -11.89 8.32 -12.19
C MET A 131 -10.42 8.75 -12.35
N PHE A 132 -9.55 8.30 -11.45
CA PHE A 132 -8.12 8.58 -11.50
C PHE A 132 -7.47 7.96 -12.75
N PHE A 133 -7.83 6.72 -13.09
CA PHE A 133 -7.39 6.04 -14.29
C PHE A 133 -7.79 6.80 -15.58
N VAL A 134 -9.05 7.24 -15.68
CA VAL A 134 -9.52 8.05 -16.81
C VAL A 134 -8.74 9.36 -16.91
N TYR A 135 -8.48 10.01 -15.77
CA TYR A 135 -7.64 11.21 -15.76
C TYR A 135 -6.23 10.92 -16.30
N LEU A 136 -5.60 9.83 -15.86
CA LEU A 136 -4.29 9.42 -16.35
C LEU A 136 -4.32 9.16 -17.86
N LEU A 137 -5.31 8.44 -18.37
CA LEU A 137 -5.46 8.22 -19.82
C LEU A 137 -5.58 9.52 -20.61
N MET A 138 -6.19 10.54 -20.03
CA MET A 138 -6.39 11.85 -20.69
C MET A 138 -5.17 12.78 -20.58
N LEU A 139 -4.23 12.52 -19.66
CA LEU A 139 -3.07 13.39 -19.41
C LEU A 139 -2.21 13.65 -20.67
N PRO A 140 -1.89 12.64 -21.52
CA PRO A 140 -1.13 12.87 -22.75
C PRO A 140 -1.79 13.85 -23.72
N PHE A 141 -3.11 13.98 -23.67
CA PHE A 141 -3.90 14.86 -24.53
C PHE A 141 -4.13 16.24 -23.89
N ARG A 142 -4.29 16.29 -22.56
CA ARG A 142 -4.53 17.53 -21.80
C ARG A 142 -3.26 18.36 -21.56
N ASP A 143 -2.16 17.66 -21.24
CA ASP A 143 -0.86 18.28 -20.96
C ASP A 143 0.28 17.43 -21.54
N ARG A 144 0.45 17.55 -22.85
CA ARG A 144 1.48 16.79 -23.60
C ARG A 144 2.90 17.07 -23.09
N GLN A 145 3.16 18.30 -22.64
CA GLN A 145 4.50 18.64 -22.16
C GLN A 145 4.80 17.97 -20.82
N LYS A 146 3.87 18.02 -19.87
CA LYS A 146 3.98 17.31 -18.59
C LYS A 146 4.15 15.81 -18.83
N PHE A 147 3.29 15.21 -19.64
CA PHE A 147 3.39 13.80 -20.00
C PHE A 147 4.79 13.43 -20.52
N LYS A 148 5.33 14.20 -21.48
CA LYS A 148 6.67 13.95 -22.02
C LYS A 148 7.78 14.05 -20.97
N ASN A 149 7.61 14.91 -19.99
CA ASN A 149 8.60 15.11 -18.95
C ASN A 149 8.61 13.99 -17.90
N ILE A 150 7.44 13.39 -17.62
CA ILE A 150 7.26 12.38 -16.56
C ILE A 150 6.78 11.02 -17.09
N TRP A 151 6.93 10.73 -18.40
CA TRP A 151 6.31 9.57 -19.05
C TRP A 151 6.62 8.22 -18.36
N GLY A 152 7.84 8.02 -17.85
CA GLY A 152 8.21 6.79 -17.14
C GLY A 152 7.44 6.64 -15.83
N ALA A 153 7.42 7.68 -14.98
CA ALA A 153 6.64 7.69 -13.74
C ALA A 153 5.14 7.61 -14.01
N TYR A 154 4.66 8.34 -15.04
CA TYR A 154 3.28 8.25 -15.49
C TYR A 154 2.90 6.80 -15.85
N SER A 155 3.73 6.11 -16.63
CA SER A 155 3.45 4.72 -17.05
C SER A 155 3.37 3.78 -15.85
N LEU A 156 4.26 3.95 -14.87
CA LEU A 156 4.23 3.15 -13.64
C LEU A 156 2.98 3.45 -12.82
N ILE A 157 2.63 4.72 -12.60
CA ILE A 157 1.42 5.11 -11.86
C ILE A 157 0.17 4.59 -12.57
N LEU A 158 0.12 4.65 -13.89
CA LEU A 158 -1.01 4.12 -14.67
C LEU A 158 -1.19 2.62 -14.46
N ILE A 159 -0.12 1.84 -14.65
CA ILE A 159 -0.20 0.38 -14.55
C ILE A 159 -0.45 -0.09 -13.12
N THR A 160 0.09 0.60 -12.11
CA THR A 160 -0.18 0.30 -10.72
C THR A 160 -1.63 0.63 -10.33
N THR A 161 -2.23 1.67 -10.93
CA THR A 161 -3.66 1.95 -10.79
C THR A 161 -4.52 0.82 -11.37
N VAL A 162 -4.12 0.25 -12.51
CA VAL A 162 -4.80 -0.93 -13.08
C VAL A 162 -4.66 -2.14 -12.16
N SER A 163 -3.47 -2.42 -11.65
CA SER A 163 -3.21 -3.53 -10.71
C SER A 163 -4.06 -3.39 -9.43
N ALA A 164 -4.13 -2.18 -8.85
CA ALA A 164 -5.00 -1.89 -7.71
C ALA A 164 -6.49 -2.11 -8.03
N GLY A 165 -6.92 -1.73 -9.22
CA GLY A 165 -8.30 -1.97 -9.69
C GLY A 165 -8.62 -3.47 -9.79
N ILE A 166 -7.70 -4.27 -10.33
CA ILE A 166 -7.85 -5.73 -10.40
C ILE A 166 -7.92 -6.33 -8.99
N ALA A 167 -7.04 -5.92 -8.10
CA ALA A 167 -7.06 -6.37 -6.71
C ALA A 167 -8.38 -6.00 -5.99
N ALA A 168 -8.90 -4.79 -6.20
CA ALA A 168 -10.20 -4.37 -5.66
C ALA A 168 -11.35 -5.24 -6.18
N VAL A 169 -11.34 -5.59 -7.48
CA VAL A 169 -12.33 -6.52 -8.06
C VAL A 169 -12.25 -7.89 -7.40
N MET A 170 -11.05 -8.40 -7.12
CA MET A 170 -10.88 -9.68 -6.41
C MET A 170 -11.43 -9.64 -5.00
N GLY A 171 -11.20 -8.54 -4.25
CA GLY A 171 -11.81 -8.30 -2.95
C GLY A 171 -13.34 -8.29 -3.02
N MET A 172 -13.92 -7.56 -3.98
CA MET A 172 -15.37 -7.54 -4.19
C MET A 172 -15.95 -8.92 -4.56
N ILE A 173 -15.23 -9.76 -5.30
CA ILE A 173 -15.65 -11.14 -5.58
C ILE A 173 -15.68 -11.96 -4.29
N TYR A 174 -14.70 -11.77 -3.41
CA TYR A 174 -14.68 -12.42 -2.11
C TYR A 174 -15.89 -12.00 -1.26
N GLU A 175 -16.17 -10.71 -1.16
CA GLU A 175 -17.31 -10.18 -0.42
C GLU A 175 -18.65 -10.65 -1.02
N TYR A 176 -18.77 -10.64 -2.35
CA TYR A 176 -19.95 -11.14 -3.05
C TYR A 176 -20.21 -12.62 -2.71
N GLY A 177 -19.16 -13.44 -2.75
CA GLY A 177 -19.29 -14.86 -2.43
C GLY A 177 -19.72 -15.12 -1.00
N ASN A 178 -19.23 -14.32 -0.03
CA ASN A 178 -19.66 -14.42 1.36
C ASN A 178 -21.09 -13.97 1.58
N LEU A 179 -21.59 -12.98 0.82
CA LEU A 179 -22.95 -12.47 0.94
C LEU A 179 -23.99 -13.33 0.21
N PHE A 180 -23.67 -13.83 -0.98
CA PHE A 180 -24.66 -14.46 -1.90
C PHE A 180 -24.34 -15.91 -2.28
N GLY A 181 -23.14 -16.38 -1.92
CA GLY A 181 -22.63 -17.70 -2.33
C GLY A 181 -22.04 -17.68 -3.75
N TYR A 182 -20.88 -18.33 -3.91
CA TYR A 182 -20.17 -18.38 -5.20
C TYR A 182 -20.97 -19.10 -6.30
N ALA A 183 -21.80 -20.07 -5.92
CA ALA A 183 -22.67 -20.79 -6.85
C ALA A 183 -23.79 -19.94 -7.45
N SER A 184 -24.07 -18.76 -6.90
CA SER A 184 -25.09 -17.83 -7.42
C SER A 184 -24.73 -17.22 -8.79
N LEU A 185 -23.42 -17.17 -9.12
CA LEU A 185 -22.92 -16.75 -10.43
C LEU A 185 -22.26 -17.94 -11.17
N PRO A 186 -22.77 -18.32 -12.35
CA PRO A 186 -22.22 -19.47 -13.10
C PRO A 186 -20.72 -19.36 -13.40
N VAL A 187 -20.22 -18.15 -13.64
CA VAL A 187 -18.79 -17.92 -13.91
C VAL A 187 -17.96 -18.29 -12.68
N LEU A 188 -18.31 -17.79 -11.49
CA LEU A 188 -17.58 -18.09 -10.25
C LEU A 188 -17.70 -19.56 -9.86
N ASN A 189 -18.87 -20.18 -10.07
CA ASN A 189 -19.06 -21.60 -9.83
C ASN A 189 -18.16 -22.46 -10.73
N ASN A 190 -18.00 -22.08 -12.00
CA ASN A 190 -17.10 -22.77 -12.92
C ASN A 190 -15.65 -22.65 -12.48
N ASP A 191 -15.20 -21.49 -11.98
CA ASP A 191 -13.86 -21.29 -11.45
C ASP A 191 -13.62 -22.12 -10.20
N VAL A 192 -14.58 -22.15 -9.26
CA VAL A 192 -14.53 -23.01 -8.07
C VAL A 192 -14.38 -24.48 -8.45
N MET A 193 -15.13 -24.94 -9.44
CA MET A 193 -15.04 -26.33 -9.91
C MET A 193 -13.72 -26.62 -10.63
N ALA A 194 -13.23 -25.68 -11.43
CA ALA A 194 -11.96 -25.79 -12.15
C ALA A 194 -10.74 -25.90 -11.20
N TRP A 195 -10.81 -25.25 -10.05
CA TRP A 195 -9.77 -25.32 -9.01
C TRP A 195 -9.93 -26.50 -8.04
N GLY A 196 -10.88 -27.39 -8.26
CA GLY A 196 -11.09 -28.56 -7.43
C GLY A 196 -11.81 -28.28 -6.12
N GLY A 197 -12.43 -27.13 -5.98
CA GLY A 197 -13.28 -26.78 -4.86
C GLY A 197 -13.07 -25.38 -4.29
N LEU A 198 -14.00 -24.98 -3.41
CA LEU A 198 -14.07 -23.64 -2.87
C LEU A 198 -12.80 -23.20 -2.10
N GLN A 199 -12.23 -24.07 -1.30
CA GLN A 199 -11.06 -23.74 -0.49
C GLN A 199 -9.84 -23.38 -1.35
N THR A 200 -9.56 -24.17 -2.38
CA THR A 200 -8.46 -23.88 -3.31
C THR A 200 -8.70 -22.61 -4.09
N PHE A 201 -9.93 -22.39 -4.56
CA PHE A 201 -10.30 -21.15 -5.24
C PHE A 201 -10.09 -19.92 -4.33
N LEU A 202 -10.56 -19.99 -3.08
CA LEU A 202 -10.38 -18.88 -2.12
C LEU A 202 -8.90 -18.62 -1.80
N GLY A 203 -8.11 -19.67 -1.60
CA GLY A 203 -6.67 -19.53 -1.41
C GLY A 203 -6.02 -18.79 -2.57
N ASN A 204 -6.28 -19.21 -3.82
CA ASN A 204 -5.76 -18.55 -5.01
C ASN A 204 -6.25 -17.09 -5.14
N LEU A 205 -7.52 -16.83 -4.81
CA LEU A 205 -8.09 -15.49 -4.88
C LEU A 205 -7.42 -14.54 -3.88
N VAL A 206 -7.21 -14.98 -2.64
CA VAL A 206 -6.54 -14.20 -1.58
C VAL A 206 -5.07 -13.95 -1.94
N THR A 207 -4.35 -14.99 -2.38
CA THR A 207 -2.95 -14.86 -2.81
C THR A 207 -2.83 -13.88 -3.97
N SER A 208 -3.67 -14.00 -4.98
CA SER A 208 -3.65 -13.10 -6.13
C SER A 208 -4.02 -11.66 -5.78
N HIS A 209 -4.98 -11.47 -4.88
CA HIS A 209 -5.34 -10.15 -4.37
C HIS A 209 -4.15 -9.48 -3.69
N SER A 210 -3.51 -10.15 -2.74
CA SER A 210 -2.40 -9.59 -1.96
C SER A 210 -1.18 -9.27 -2.85
N HIS A 211 -0.80 -10.18 -3.73
CA HIS A 211 0.34 -9.98 -4.63
C HIS A 211 0.10 -8.92 -5.70
N GLN A 212 -1.15 -8.63 -6.07
CA GLN A 212 -1.45 -7.48 -6.93
C GLN A 212 -1.48 -6.15 -6.19
N MET A 213 -1.90 -6.14 -4.90
CA MET A 213 -1.88 -4.93 -4.10
C MET A 213 -0.47 -4.40 -3.85
N LEU A 214 0.52 -5.29 -3.69
CA LEU A 214 1.88 -4.89 -3.43
C LEU A 214 2.50 -4.05 -4.56
N PRO A 215 2.60 -4.54 -5.82
CA PRO A 215 3.14 -3.72 -6.91
C PRO A 215 2.28 -2.47 -7.15
N ALA A 216 0.98 -2.52 -6.86
CA ALA A 216 0.11 -1.35 -6.94
C ALA A 216 0.54 -0.28 -5.94
N VAL A 217 0.75 -0.62 -4.69
CA VAL A 217 1.13 0.34 -3.64
C VAL A 217 2.57 0.79 -3.81
N MET A 218 3.53 -0.14 -3.85
CA MET A 218 4.96 0.21 -3.93
C MET A 218 5.33 0.83 -5.27
N GLY A 219 4.86 0.29 -6.38
CA GLY A 219 5.09 0.87 -7.71
C GLY A 219 4.46 2.26 -7.82
N GLY A 220 3.26 2.46 -7.26
CA GLY A 220 2.63 3.77 -7.15
C GLY A 220 3.49 4.77 -6.37
N ILE A 221 4.01 4.36 -5.22
CA ILE A 221 4.92 5.18 -4.39
C ILE A 221 6.20 5.52 -5.17
N VAL A 222 6.84 4.55 -5.81
CA VAL A 222 8.05 4.77 -6.64
C VAL A 222 7.79 5.77 -7.76
N GLY A 223 6.67 5.65 -8.45
CA GLY A 223 6.26 6.59 -9.50
C GLY A 223 6.01 8.00 -8.96
N LEU A 224 5.27 8.12 -7.86
CA LEU A 224 4.98 9.41 -7.21
C LEU A 224 6.25 10.04 -6.64
N ALA A 225 7.15 9.25 -6.05
CA ALA A 225 8.41 9.73 -5.54
C ALA A 225 9.31 10.29 -6.66
N ALA A 226 9.42 9.61 -7.79
CA ALA A 226 10.18 10.10 -8.93
C ALA A 226 9.69 11.51 -9.34
N VAL A 227 8.37 11.72 -9.42
CA VAL A 227 7.79 13.04 -9.70
C VAL A 227 8.07 14.03 -8.57
N SER A 228 7.93 13.62 -7.30
CA SER A 228 8.18 14.47 -6.13
C SER A 228 9.63 14.93 -6.02
N PHE A 229 10.58 14.07 -6.38
CA PHE A 229 11.99 14.43 -6.45
C PHE A 229 12.29 15.40 -7.60
N GLY A 230 11.38 15.52 -8.58
CA GLY A 230 11.54 16.38 -9.74
C GLY A 230 12.54 15.81 -10.76
N TYR A 231 12.46 14.51 -11.04
CA TYR A 231 13.40 13.85 -11.96
C TYR A 231 13.36 14.40 -13.39
N GLU A 232 12.29 15.08 -13.75
CA GLU A 232 12.18 15.81 -15.02
C GLU A 232 13.23 16.92 -15.17
N LYS A 233 13.80 17.41 -14.05
CA LYS A 233 14.85 18.43 -14.02
C LYS A 233 16.27 17.87 -14.28
N LEU A 234 16.40 16.55 -14.29
CA LEU A 234 17.67 15.89 -14.58
C LEU A 234 18.10 16.10 -16.04
N SER A 235 19.42 16.07 -16.28
CA SER A 235 19.95 15.97 -17.64
C SER A 235 19.41 14.73 -18.36
N SER A 236 19.37 14.73 -19.68
CA SER A 236 18.77 13.66 -20.47
C SER A 236 19.32 12.27 -20.12
N VAL A 237 20.62 12.13 -19.92
CA VAL A 237 21.26 10.85 -19.57
C VAL A 237 20.75 10.34 -18.21
N LYS A 238 20.81 11.18 -17.16
CA LYS A 238 20.37 10.80 -15.81
C LYS A 238 18.87 10.52 -15.77
N ARG A 239 18.07 11.32 -16.48
CA ARG A 239 16.63 11.10 -16.60
C ARG A 239 16.31 9.78 -17.30
N ASN A 240 17.11 9.40 -18.31
CA ASN A 240 16.93 8.11 -18.98
C ASN A 240 17.25 6.93 -18.06
N ILE A 241 18.19 7.07 -17.12
CA ILE A 241 18.43 6.04 -16.08
C ILE A 241 17.16 5.86 -15.23
N VAL A 242 16.58 6.96 -14.74
CA VAL A 242 15.30 6.90 -13.97
C VAL A 242 14.20 6.26 -14.82
N ASN A 243 14.01 6.71 -16.06
CA ASN A 243 13.00 6.15 -16.94
C ASN A 243 13.22 4.66 -17.22
N ALA A 244 14.46 4.21 -17.38
CA ALA A 244 14.78 2.79 -17.56
C ALA A 244 14.36 1.97 -16.33
N GLY A 245 14.68 2.44 -15.12
CA GLY A 245 14.25 1.81 -13.89
C GLY A 245 12.71 1.74 -13.78
N LEU A 246 12.03 2.84 -14.06
CA LEU A 246 10.57 2.90 -14.05
C LEU A 246 9.94 1.95 -15.07
N VAL A 247 10.50 1.84 -16.27
CA VAL A 247 10.02 0.88 -17.29
C VAL A 247 10.24 -0.56 -16.88
N ILE A 248 11.38 -0.88 -16.27
CA ILE A 248 11.61 -2.22 -15.72
C ILE A 248 10.56 -2.55 -14.65
N ALA A 249 10.27 -1.60 -13.75
CA ALA A 249 9.21 -1.77 -12.76
C ALA A 249 7.82 -1.94 -13.41
N VAL A 250 7.52 -1.22 -14.50
CA VAL A 250 6.27 -1.39 -15.29
C VAL A 250 6.18 -2.81 -15.84
N ILE A 251 7.25 -3.33 -16.43
CA ILE A 251 7.28 -4.70 -16.98
C ILE A 251 7.03 -5.71 -15.87
N GLY A 252 7.71 -5.61 -14.74
CA GLY A 252 7.50 -6.48 -13.59
C GLY A 252 6.07 -6.42 -13.06
N THR A 253 5.49 -5.21 -12.93
CA THR A 253 4.10 -5.03 -12.47
C THR A 253 3.09 -5.65 -13.43
N ILE A 254 3.26 -5.46 -14.74
CA ILE A 254 2.37 -6.06 -15.75
C ILE A 254 2.46 -7.58 -15.69
N SER A 255 3.68 -8.12 -15.67
CA SER A 255 3.89 -9.57 -15.63
C SER A 255 3.28 -10.19 -14.37
N MET A 256 3.50 -9.59 -13.21
CA MET A 256 2.96 -10.05 -11.94
C MET A 256 1.43 -9.98 -11.92
N SER A 257 0.84 -8.85 -12.31
CA SER A 257 -0.60 -8.70 -12.37
C SER A 257 -1.26 -9.67 -13.35
N TYR A 258 -0.63 -9.92 -14.48
CA TYR A 258 -1.12 -10.88 -15.47
C TYR A 258 -1.09 -12.32 -14.94
N LEU A 259 0.04 -12.74 -14.35
CA LEU A 259 0.21 -14.10 -13.83
C LEU A 259 -0.76 -14.38 -12.70
N TYR A 260 -0.88 -13.48 -11.72
CA TYR A 260 -1.82 -13.66 -10.61
C TYR A 260 -3.30 -13.57 -11.02
N PHE A 261 -3.63 -12.71 -11.98
CA PHE A 261 -4.99 -12.68 -12.53
C PHE A 261 -5.37 -14.02 -13.16
N ILE A 262 -4.46 -14.58 -13.95
CA ILE A 262 -4.68 -15.88 -14.62
C ILE A 262 -4.71 -17.02 -13.60
N SER A 263 -3.83 -17.02 -12.60
CA SER A 263 -3.83 -18.06 -11.58
C SER A 263 -5.13 -18.10 -10.79
N SER A 264 -5.85 -16.98 -10.66
CA SER A 264 -7.14 -16.96 -9.98
C SER A 264 -8.32 -17.40 -10.87
N PHE A 265 -8.33 -16.98 -12.15
CA PHE A 265 -9.50 -17.15 -13.02
C PHE A 265 -9.25 -18.09 -14.19
N GLY A 266 -8.09 -18.71 -14.32
CA GLY A 266 -7.85 -19.39 -15.54
C GLY A 266 -6.95 -20.57 -15.56
N THR A 267 -7.53 -21.71 -15.42
CA THR A 267 -7.02 -22.93 -16.08
C THR A 267 -6.91 -22.77 -17.60
N TYR A 268 -7.46 -21.71 -18.18
CA TYR A 268 -7.68 -21.57 -19.62
C TYR A 268 -6.57 -20.86 -20.39
N VAL A 269 -5.65 -20.15 -19.73
CA VAL A 269 -4.78 -19.19 -20.43
C VAL A 269 -3.30 -19.38 -20.11
N ILE A 270 -2.94 -20.18 -19.12
CA ILE A 270 -1.51 -20.42 -18.84
C ILE A 270 -0.99 -21.41 -19.90
N PRO A 271 -0.05 -21.00 -20.77
CA PRO A 271 0.61 -21.94 -21.66
C PRO A 271 1.17 -23.12 -20.87
N ALA A 272 1.04 -24.32 -21.38
CA ALA A 272 1.52 -25.55 -20.73
C ALA A 272 2.99 -25.51 -20.29
N ILE A 273 3.77 -24.58 -20.87
CA ILE A 273 5.15 -24.28 -20.50
C ILE A 273 5.30 -23.82 -19.04
N PHE A 274 4.26 -23.19 -18.45
CA PHE A 274 4.28 -22.75 -17.06
C PHE A 274 3.62 -23.73 -16.09
N THR A 275 2.90 -24.72 -16.62
CA THR A 275 2.18 -25.73 -15.83
C THR A 275 2.83 -27.11 -15.91
N SER A 276 3.78 -27.33 -16.83
CA SER A 276 4.40 -28.64 -17.03
C SER A 276 5.52 -28.89 -16.03
N GLY A 277 5.25 -29.64 -15.03
CA GLY A 277 6.29 -30.44 -14.40
C GLY A 277 6.25 -30.68 -12.91
N THR A 278 5.63 -29.86 -12.08
CA THR A 278 5.61 -30.10 -10.62
C THR A 278 4.41 -29.41 -9.99
N GLY A 279 3.28 -30.02 -10.02
CA GLY A 279 2.09 -29.82 -9.18
C GLY A 279 1.90 -28.44 -8.50
N GLY A 280 1.76 -27.35 -9.26
CA GLY A 280 1.34 -26.06 -8.72
C GLY A 280 2.45 -25.13 -8.19
N MET A 281 3.58 -25.64 -7.74
CA MET A 281 4.65 -24.83 -7.14
C MET A 281 5.45 -23.97 -8.14
N ASN A 282 5.65 -24.44 -9.36
CA ASN A 282 6.42 -23.70 -10.36
C ASN A 282 5.73 -22.42 -10.83
N GLY A 283 4.43 -22.33 -10.71
CA GLY A 283 3.68 -21.11 -10.97
C GLY A 283 3.98 -20.01 -9.97
N LEU A 284 3.96 -20.31 -8.69
CA LEU A 284 4.23 -19.38 -7.59
C LEU A 284 5.67 -18.84 -7.66
N ALA A 285 6.68 -19.69 -7.81
CA ALA A 285 8.06 -19.26 -7.95
C ALA A 285 8.29 -18.33 -9.16
N LEU A 286 7.57 -18.55 -10.25
CA LEU A 286 7.61 -17.65 -11.40
C LEU A 286 6.93 -16.32 -11.09
N ASP A 287 5.81 -16.34 -10.38
CA ASP A 287 5.06 -15.15 -9.97
C ASP A 287 5.92 -14.27 -9.04
N ASP A 288 6.57 -14.86 -8.04
CA ASP A 288 7.44 -14.15 -7.10
C ASP A 288 8.71 -13.60 -7.78
N SER A 289 9.20 -14.23 -8.82
CA SER A 289 10.34 -13.71 -9.59
C SER A 289 10.05 -12.33 -10.22
N GLN A 290 8.77 -12.00 -10.48
CA GLN A 290 8.37 -10.69 -11.00
C GLN A 290 8.56 -9.59 -9.95
N THR A 291 8.46 -9.90 -8.66
CA THR A 291 8.82 -8.99 -7.56
C THR A 291 10.29 -8.59 -7.65
N GLY A 292 11.17 -9.53 -8.00
CA GLY A 292 12.58 -9.24 -8.30
C GLY A 292 12.76 -8.24 -9.44
N ILE A 293 11.98 -8.36 -10.52
CA ILE A 293 12.02 -7.40 -11.64
C ILE A 293 11.58 -6.01 -11.19
N ILE A 294 10.50 -5.90 -10.41
CA ILE A 294 10.05 -4.63 -9.82
C ILE A 294 11.14 -4.04 -8.93
N GLY A 295 11.78 -4.87 -8.10
CA GLY A 295 12.89 -4.46 -7.23
C GLY A 295 14.10 -3.94 -8.01
N ILE A 296 14.51 -4.61 -9.09
CA ILE A 296 15.58 -4.13 -9.98
C ILE A 296 15.20 -2.77 -10.57
N GLY A 297 13.96 -2.61 -11.03
CA GLY A 297 13.45 -1.34 -11.54
C GLY A 297 13.55 -0.23 -10.52
N ALA A 298 13.14 -0.49 -9.27
CA ALA A 298 13.26 0.46 -8.17
C ALA A 298 14.72 0.80 -7.84
N LEU A 299 15.64 -0.17 -7.80
CA LEU A 299 17.08 0.07 -7.58
C LEU A 299 17.69 0.95 -8.67
N VAL A 300 17.40 0.69 -9.94
CA VAL A 300 17.85 1.54 -11.06
C VAL A 300 17.27 2.95 -10.94
N THR A 301 16.01 3.08 -10.51
CA THR A 301 15.38 4.38 -10.25
C THR A 301 16.11 5.12 -9.13
N ILE A 302 16.47 4.44 -8.02
CA ILE A 302 17.23 5.01 -6.89
C ILE A 302 18.56 5.59 -7.38
N ILE A 303 19.30 4.87 -8.24
CA ILE A 303 20.58 5.34 -8.80
C ILE A 303 20.37 6.69 -9.51
N GLY A 304 19.31 6.83 -10.27
CA GLY A 304 18.98 8.07 -10.95
C GLY A 304 18.55 9.20 -9.99
N LEU A 305 17.71 8.88 -9.00
CA LEU A 305 17.20 9.84 -8.00
C LEU A 305 18.27 10.33 -7.03
N TYR A 306 19.33 9.55 -6.81
CA TYR A 306 20.48 9.96 -5.98
C TYR A 306 21.06 11.33 -6.42
N TYR A 307 21.02 11.64 -7.71
CA TYR A 307 21.50 12.92 -8.23
C TYR A 307 20.58 14.12 -7.92
N LEU A 308 19.40 13.87 -7.33
CA LEU A 308 18.42 14.88 -6.95
C LEU A 308 18.39 15.15 -5.43
N LEU A 309 19.27 14.49 -4.66
CA LEU A 309 19.34 14.71 -3.23
C LEU A 309 19.60 16.19 -2.92
N SER A 310 18.77 16.76 -2.07
CA SER A 310 18.81 18.17 -1.72
C SER A 310 20.12 18.56 -1.02
N GLY A 311 20.61 19.77 -1.30
CA GLY A 311 21.67 20.40 -0.51
C GLY A 311 21.23 20.71 0.94
N ASN A 312 19.95 20.96 1.17
CA ASN A 312 19.37 21.15 2.50
C ASN A 312 19.40 19.84 3.30
N ARG A 313 19.98 19.88 4.49
CA ARG A 313 20.15 18.69 5.34
C ARG A 313 18.81 18.02 5.72
N ALA A 314 17.77 18.79 6.04
CA ALA A 314 16.48 18.25 6.43
C ALA A 314 15.78 17.56 5.26
N ASP A 315 15.76 18.19 4.08
CA ASP A 315 15.20 17.62 2.87
C ASP A 315 15.95 16.36 2.45
N ARG A 316 17.28 16.42 2.45
CA ARG A 316 18.13 15.29 2.10
C ARG A 316 17.92 14.09 3.02
N LEU A 317 17.75 14.30 4.34
CA LEU A 317 17.46 13.21 5.27
C LEU A 317 16.14 12.53 4.94
N VAL A 318 15.07 13.29 4.65
CA VAL A 318 13.78 12.71 4.25
C VAL A 318 13.92 11.93 2.95
N GLN A 319 14.62 12.48 1.96
CA GLN A 319 14.87 11.81 0.67
C GLN A 319 15.67 10.51 0.83
N ILE A 320 16.73 10.53 1.65
CA ILE A 320 17.52 9.32 1.95
C ILE A 320 16.67 8.29 2.68
N SER A 321 15.83 8.71 3.63
CA SER A 321 14.93 7.81 4.35
C SER A 321 13.94 7.14 3.39
N GLU A 322 13.40 7.88 2.43
CA GLU A 322 12.54 7.34 1.38
C GLU A 322 13.23 6.23 0.58
N LEU A 323 14.43 6.53 0.07
CA LEU A 323 15.20 5.54 -0.71
C LEU A 323 15.62 4.33 0.13
N LEU A 324 15.97 4.54 1.41
CA LEU A 324 16.30 3.47 2.34
C LEU A 324 15.09 2.58 2.62
N THR A 325 13.92 3.17 2.77
CA THR A 325 12.67 2.43 2.97
C THR A 325 12.37 1.53 1.77
N TRP A 326 12.61 1.99 0.54
CA TRP A 326 12.47 1.14 -0.64
C TRP A 326 13.45 -0.03 -0.64
N ILE A 327 14.72 0.24 -0.32
CA ILE A 327 15.75 -0.81 -0.25
C ILE A 327 15.37 -1.84 0.81
N ALA A 328 14.93 -1.40 1.98
CA ALA A 328 14.53 -2.30 3.06
C ALA A 328 13.30 -3.13 2.68
N THR A 329 12.28 -2.51 2.07
CA THR A 329 11.10 -3.23 1.57
C THR A 329 11.50 -4.32 0.58
N MET A 330 12.32 -3.97 -0.42
CA MET A 330 12.77 -4.93 -1.41
C MET A 330 13.64 -6.03 -0.80
N ALA A 331 14.54 -5.68 0.11
CA ALA A 331 15.42 -6.66 0.75
C ALA A 331 14.60 -7.68 1.58
N VAL A 332 13.62 -7.21 2.36
CA VAL A 332 12.76 -8.09 3.14
C VAL A 332 11.85 -8.90 2.23
N MET A 333 11.20 -8.28 1.25
CA MET A 333 10.29 -8.98 0.35
C MET A 333 10.97 -10.04 -0.50
N ILE A 334 12.06 -9.66 -1.17
CA ILE A 334 12.79 -10.58 -2.04
C ILE A 334 13.48 -11.63 -1.17
N GLY A 335 14.16 -11.22 -0.10
CA GLY A 335 14.90 -12.12 0.77
C GLY A 335 14.00 -13.12 1.49
N VAL A 336 12.91 -12.64 2.09
CA VAL A 336 11.96 -13.49 2.81
C VAL A 336 11.15 -14.33 1.83
N GLY A 337 10.64 -13.76 0.74
CA GLY A 337 9.88 -14.49 -0.29
C GLY A 337 10.69 -15.64 -0.87
N TYR A 338 11.93 -15.40 -1.31
CA TYR A 338 12.79 -16.48 -1.80
C TYR A 338 13.17 -17.51 -0.73
N ALA A 339 13.31 -17.09 0.53
CA ALA A 339 13.56 -18.03 1.61
C ALA A 339 12.34 -18.91 1.91
N MET A 340 11.12 -18.39 1.82
CA MET A 340 9.88 -19.17 1.89
C MET A 340 9.81 -20.20 0.77
N GLU A 341 9.98 -19.77 -0.48
CA GLU A 341 10.02 -20.64 -1.66
C GLU A 341 11.06 -21.75 -1.53
N PHE A 342 12.27 -21.41 -1.06
CA PHE A 342 13.32 -22.39 -0.82
C PHE A 342 12.90 -23.40 0.25
N ASN A 343 12.34 -22.95 1.36
CA ASN A 343 11.88 -23.81 2.44
C ASN A 343 10.73 -24.72 1.99
N GLU A 344 9.74 -24.20 1.27
CA GLU A 344 8.65 -25.00 0.70
C GLU A 344 9.17 -26.08 -0.25
N THR A 345 10.10 -25.72 -1.14
CA THR A 345 10.63 -26.63 -2.15
C THR A 345 11.52 -27.70 -1.54
N TYR A 346 12.42 -27.35 -0.62
CA TYR A 346 13.46 -28.28 -0.12
C TYR A 346 13.14 -28.93 1.22
N TYR A 347 12.35 -28.27 2.08
CA TYR A 347 12.02 -28.77 3.42
C TYR A 347 10.55 -29.16 3.57
N GLY A 348 9.73 -28.97 2.53
CA GLY A 348 8.31 -29.36 2.52
C GLY A 348 7.43 -28.55 3.46
N PHE A 349 7.85 -27.35 3.85
CA PHE A 349 7.01 -26.43 4.62
C PHE A 349 5.84 -25.97 3.74
N GLY A 350 4.63 -25.97 4.28
CA GLY A 350 3.42 -25.69 3.50
C GLY A 350 2.90 -26.86 2.67
N SER A 351 3.62 -27.98 2.57
CA SER A 351 3.17 -29.14 1.83
C SER A 351 1.93 -29.78 2.46
N PRO A 352 0.94 -30.22 1.65
CA PRO A 352 -0.19 -31.00 2.14
C PRO A 352 0.30 -32.27 2.88
N GLY A 353 0.10 -32.37 4.18
CA GLY A 353 0.54 -33.51 5.02
C GLY A 353 1.56 -33.15 6.10
N VAL A 354 2.17 -31.96 6.07
CA VAL A 354 2.87 -31.41 7.23
C VAL A 354 1.82 -30.97 8.25
N PRO A 355 1.86 -31.42 9.52
CA PRO A 355 0.85 -31.05 10.49
C PRO A 355 0.81 -29.52 10.64
N PRO A 356 -0.35 -28.89 10.49
CA PRO A 356 -0.48 -27.43 10.62
C PRO A 356 -0.16 -26.91 12.03
N ASN A 357 -0.01 -27.81 13.01
CA ASN A 357 0.08 -27.46 14.42
C ASN A 357 1.32 -28.09 15.06
N GLY A 358 2.50 -27.52 14.87
CA GLY A 358 3.56 -27.71 15.85
C GLY A 358 4.84 -28.41 15.44
N GLY A 359 5.18 -28.49 14.18
CA GLY A 359 6.55 -28.83 13.77
C GLY A 359 7.46 -27.59 13.76
N PRO A 360 8.78 -27.73 13.95
CA PRO A 360 9.70 -26.58 13.80
C PRO A 360 9.51 -25.83 12.48
N GLY A 361 9.12 -26.51 11.41
CA GLY A 361 8.87 -25.94 10.11
C GLY A 361 7.71 -24.94 10.08
N TYR A 362 6.62 -25.24 10.76
CA TYR A 362 5.49 -24.32 10.83
C TYR A 362 5.86 -22.97 11.47
N GLN A 363 6.66 -23.00 12.53
CA GLN A 363 7.08 -21.77 13.21
C GLN A 363 7.97 -20.90 12.31
N TYR A 364 8.83 -21.50 11.49
CA TYR A 364 9.65 -20.76 10.51
C TYR A 364 8.79 -20.20 9.38
N ASP A 365 7.85 -20.95 8.86
CA ASP A 365 6.91 -20.50 7.83
C ASP A 365 6.10 -19.30 8.34
N MET A 366 5.62 -19.35 9.57
CA MET A 366 4.92 -18.23 10.20
C MET A 366 5.82 -17.02 10.39
N ALA A 367 7.08 -17.19 10.82
CA ALA A 367 8.02 -16.08 10.98
C ALA A 367 8.32 -15.39 9.64
N PHE A 368 8.50 -16.16 8.57
CA PHE A 368 8.66 -15.62 7.22
C PHE A 368 7.41 -14.86 6.77
N THR A 369 6.23 -15.45 6.97
CA THR A 369 4.97 -14.85 6.59
C THR A 369 4.74 -13.52 7.33
N ASP A 370 5.00 -13.48 8.63
CA ASP A 370 4.88 -12.27 9.45
C ASP A 370 5.83 -11.17 8.98
N GLY A 371 7.11 -11.47 8.78
CA GLY A 371 8.08 -10.51 8.30
C GLY A 371 7.74 -10.00 6.91
N HIS A 372 7.27 -10.87 6.04
CA HIS A 372 6.84 -10.52 4.69
C HIS A 372 5.60 -9.61 4.73
N LEU A 373 4.55 -10.01 5.43
CA LEU A 373 3.29 -9.27 5.45
C LEU A 373 3.35 -8.01 6.33
N LEU A 374 3.75 -8.16 7.59
CA LEU A 374 3.67 -7.06 8.53
C LEU A 374 4.70 -5.97 8.21
N PHE A 375 5.92 -6.36 7.91
CA PHE A 375 7.00 -5.41 7.69
C PHE A 375 7.04 -4.92 6.23
N ALA A 376 7.17 -5.83 5.26
CA ALA A 376 7.40 -5.47 3.88
C ALA A 376 6.13 -5.02 3.13
N PHE A 377 4.98 -5.65 3.37
CA PHE A 377 3.73 -5.28 2.71
C PHE A 377 2.97 -4.14 3.39
N PHE A 378 3.20 -3.93 4.68
CA PHE A 378 2.42 -3.00 5.47
C PHE A 378 3.22 -1.77 5.91
N LEU A 379 4.15 -1.94 6.86
CA LEU A 379 4.77 -0.78 7.50
C LEU A 379 5.73 -0.02 6.60
N MET A 380 6.52 -0.71 5.79
CA MET A 380 7.47 -0.03 4.90
C MET A 380 6.78 0.77 3.80
N PRO A 381 5.78 0.23 3.08
CA PRO A 381 4.99 1.05 2.14
C PRO A 381 4.32 2.23 2.81
N LEU A 382 3.75 2.04 4.00
CA LEU A 382 3.13 3.11 4.77
C LEU A 382 4.14 4.23 5.09
N MET A 383 5.35 3.87 5.55
CA MET A 383 6.41 4.85 5.82
C MET A 383 6.85 5.59 4.55
N ALA A 384 7.07 4.87 3.46
CA ALA A 384 7.46 5.47 2.19
C ALA A 384 6.39 6.48 1.70
N GLY A 385 5.13 6.10 1.67
CA GLY A 385 4.06 7.03 1.29
C GLY A 385 3.95 8.26 2.19
N ILE A 386 4.14 8.08 3.50
CA ILE A 386 4.13 9.18 4.46
C ILE A 386 5.32 10.12 4.26
N LEU A 387 6.51 9.61 3.95
CA LEU A 387 7.69 10.43 3.65
C LEU A 387 7.45 11.35 2.44
N LEU A 388 6.71 10.89 1.43
CA LEU A 388 6.31 11.74 0.30
C LEU A 388 5.43 12.92 0.76
N LEU A 389 4.49 12.67 1.68
CA LEU A 389 3.67 13.74 2.26
C LEU A 389 4.50 14.74 3.05
N ILE A 390 5.49 14.27 3.83
CA ILE A 390 6.40 15.11 4.58
C ILE A 390 7.21 16.01 3.64
N MET A 391 7.71 15.47 2.53
CA MET A 391 8.45 16.25 1.54
C MET A 391 7.61 17.36 0.92
N HIS A 392 6.31 17.15 0.79
CA HIS A 392 5.43 18.09 0.10
C HIS A 392 4.77 19.12 1.02
N TYR A 393 4.24 18.70 2.17
CA TYR A 393 3.31 19.51 2.98
C TYR A 393 3.91 20.19 4.22
N ILE A 394 4.99 19.64 4.81
CA ILE A 394 5.54 20.11 6.09
C ILE A 394 7.00 20.59 6.01
N LYS A 395 7.35 21.28 4.92
CA LYS A 395 8.72 21.77 4.66
C LYS A 395 9.25 22.72 5.72
N GLU A 396 8.38 23.45 6.40
CA GLU A 396 8.73 24.49 7.40
C GLU A 396 9.15 23.90 8.75
N PHE A 397 8.78 22.64 9.06
CA PHE A 397 9.00 21.99 10.36
C PHE A 397 10.30 21.16 10.38
N ASN A 398 11.44 21.84 10.27
CA ASN A 398 12.74 21.16 10.12
C ASN A 398 13.14 20.28 11.30
N THR A 399 12.77 20.63 12.55
CA THR A 399 13.10 19.87 13.74
C THR A 399 12.28 18.58 13.80
N GLU A 400 10.96 18.71 13.62
CA GLU A 400 10.02 17.58 13.59
C GLU A 400 10.37 16.63 12.45
N ARG A 401 10.64 17.14 11.24
CA ARG A 401 11.06 16.35 10.09
C ARG A 401 12.31 15.53 10.36
N ARG A 402 13.33 16.08 11.01
CA ARG A 402 14.52 15.33 11.38
C ARG A 402 14.22 14.24 12.40
N LEU A 403 13.42 14.56 13.42
CA LEU A 403 13.03 13.61 14.46
C LEU A 403 12.27 12.44 13.84
N ILE A 404 11.25 12.71 13.05
CA ILE A 404 10.46 11.70 12.31
C ILE A 404 11.39 10.82 11.47
N THR A 405 12.27 11.45 10.69
CA THR A 405 13.19 10.73 9.81
C THR A 405 14.12 9.79 10.59
N TYR A 406 14.63 10.22 11.75
CA TYR A 406 15.45 9.35 12.59
C TYR A 406 14.68 8.15 13.13
N PHE A 407 13.42 8.33 13.55
CA PHE A 407 12.58 7.22 13.99
C PHE A 407 12.28 6.26 12.83
N ILE A 408 11.99 6.77 11.63
CA ILE A 408 11.76 5.93 10.46
C ILE A 408 13.03 5.15 10.08
N ILE A 409 14.19 5.80 10.01
CA ILE A 409 15.46 5.12 9.69
C ILE A 409 15.76 4.05 10.74
N ALA A 410 15.70 4.39 12.02
CA ALA A 410 15.96 3.45 13.10
C ALA A 410 14.97 2.29 13.10
N GLY A 411 13.67 2.59 12.96
CA GLY A 411 12.61 1.58 12.90
C GLY A 411 12.74 0.66 11.68
N THR A 412 13.08 1.22 10.53
CA THR A 412 13.32 0.45 9.30
C THR A 412 14.51 -0.50 9.44
N ILE A 413 15.62 -0.02 9.97
CA ILE A 413 16.85 -0.84 10.14
C ILE A 413 16.62 -1.90 11.21
N ILE A 414 16.15 -1.51 12.39
CA ILE A 414 15.95 -2.43 13.52
C ILE A 414 14.84 -3.44 13.18
N GLY A 415 13.74 -3.00 12.60
CA GLY A 415 12.66 -3.89 12.20
C GLY A 415 13.07 -4.87 11.10
N GLY A 416 13.81 -4.41 10.07
CA GLY A 416 14.33 -5.29 9.02
C GLY A 416 15.32 -6.35 9.55
N PHE A 417 16.22 -5.98 10.45
CA PHE A 417 17.05 -6.95 11.14
C PHE A 417 16.25 -7.85 12.08
N GLY A 418 15.21 -7.33 12.73
CA GLY A 418 14.32 -8.07 13.58
C GLY A 418 13.57 -9.18 12.85
N VAL A 419 13.14 -8.93 11.60
CA VAL A 419 12.54 -9.98 10.75
C VAL A 419 13.55 -11.12 10.51
N LEU A 420 14.80 -10.79 10.18
CA LEU A 420 15.83 -11.80 9.97
C LEU A 420 16.16 -12.57 11.28
N GLU A 421 16.22 -11.87 12.40
CA GLU A 421 16.44 -12.49 13.72
C GLU A 421 15.26 -13.38 14.10
N TYR A 422 14.02 -12.93 13.85
CA TYR A 422 12.83 -13.71 14.12
C TYR A 422 12.83 -15.03 13.36
N VAL A 423 13.19 -15.01 12.09
CA VAL A 423 13.32 -16.24 11.28
C VAL A 423 14.36 -17.19 11.85
N MET A 424 15.49 -16.68 12.36
CA MET A 424 16.57 -17.54 12.86
C MET A 424 16.34 -18.05 14.30
N THR A 425 15.71 -17.25 15.14
CA THR A 425 15.63 -17.50 16.59
C THR A 425 14.22 -17.67 17.12
N LEU A 426 13.20 -17.37 16.31
CA LEU A 426 11.80 -17.28 16.70
C LEU A 426 11.54 -16.26 17.82
N SER A 427 12.43 -15.25 17.93
CA SER A 427 12.31 -14.15 18.86
C SER A 427 11.84 -12.91 18.12
N TRP A 428 10.65 -12.43 18.41
CA TRP A 428 10.05 -11.22 17.81
C TRP A 428 10.43 -9.92 18.52
N VAL A 429 11.36 -9.95 19.47
CA VAL A 429 11.67 -8.78 20.33
C VAL A 429 12.28 -7.64 19.52
N VAL A 430 13.26 -7.91 18.68
CA VAL A 430 13.96 -6.88 17.89
C VAL A 430 13.03 -6.29 16.84
N GLU A 431 12.24 -7.13 16.18
CA GLU A 431 11.21 -6.68 15.23
C GLU A 431 10.21 -5.75 15.91
N SER A 432 9.68 -6.12 17.09
CA SER A 432 8.74 -5.31 17.87
C SER A 432 9.31 -3.94 18.26
N ILE A 433 10.61 -3.85 18.56
CA ILE A 433 11.27 -2.56 18.80
C ILE A 433 11.24 -1.70 17.53
N GLY A 434 11.55 -2.29 16.37
CA GLY A 434 11.45 -1.60 15.08
C GLY A 434 10.04 -1.09 14.79
N LEU A 435 9.02 -1.94 14.99
CA LEU A 435 7.62 -1.59 14.83
C LEU A 435 7.20 -0.44 15.75
N ALA A 436 7.59 -0.50 17.03
CA ALA A 436 7.29 0.57 17.99
C ALA A 436 7.89 1.92 17.57
N LEU A 437 9.11 1.94 17.05
CA LEU A 437 9.75 3.16 16.54
C LEU A 437 8.98 3.74 15.34
N LEU A 438 8.49 2.90 14.44
CA LEU A 438 7.69 3.33 13.29
C LEU A 438 6.32 3.88 13.72
N ILE A 439 5.67 3.26 14.71
CA ILE A 439 4.41 3.76 15.29
C ILE A 439 4.64 5.14 15.93
N ILE A 440 5.72 5.33 16.69
CA ILE A 440 6.09 6.61 17.25
C ILE A 440 6.29 7.66 16.14
N ALA A 441 6.95 7.29 15.05
CA ALA A 441 7.11 8.19 13.90
C ALA A 441 5.76 8.67 13.36
N ILE A 442 4.79 7.77 13.17
CA ILE A 442 3.44 8.13 12.67
C ILE A 442 2.70 9.07 13.63
N ILE A 443 2.81 8.84 14.93
CA ILE A 443 2.21 9.73 15.94
C ILE A 443 2.80 11.14 15.83
N ILE A 444 4.12 11.25 15.73
CA ILE A 444 4.80 12.56 15.59
C ILE A 444 4.42 13.22 14.26
N ILE A 445 4.30 12.45 13.18
CA ILE A 445 3.86 12.93 11.87
C ILE A 445 2.45 13.51 11.98
N THR A 446 1.52 12.75 12.53
CA THR A 446 0.13 13.20 12.70
C THR A 446 0.07 14.48 13.51
N TYR A 447 0.78 14.54 14.62
CA TYR A 447 0.90 15.77 15.42
C TYR A 447 1.43 16.96 14.59
N THR A 448 2.48 16.74 13.81
CA THR A 448 3.11 17.80 13.00
C THR A 448 2.16 18.31 11.91
N PHE A 449 1.38 17.41 11.30
CA PHE A 449 0.35 17.80 10.33
C PHE A 449 -0.78 18.58 10.98
N VAL A 450 -1.25 18.18 12.17
CA VAL A 450 -2.24 18.93 12.95
C VAL A 450 -1.72 20.33 13.26
N LYS A 451 -0.49 20.42 13.77
CA LYS A 451 0.19 21.69 14.06
C LYS A 451 0.28 22.58 12.79
N SER A 452 0.71 22.02 11.67
CA SER A 452 0.79 22.74 10.38
C SER A 452 -0.56 23.24 9.89
N ALA A 453 -1.65 22.52 10.14
CA ALA A 453 -2.99 22.95 9.75
C ALA A 453 -3.49 24.09 10.65
N THR A 454 -3.25 24.03 11.97
CA THR A 454 -3.75 25.01 12.94
C THR A 454 -2.94 26.33 12.95
N GLU A 455 -1.62 26.28 12.81
CA GLU A 455 -0.79 27.50 12.83
C GLU A 455 -1.04 28.44 11.63
N LYS A 456 -1.30 27.88 10.44
CA LYS A 456 -1.59 28.71 9.25
C LYS A 456 -2.95 29.40 9.29
N ASP A 457 -3.91 28.84 9.99
CA ASP A 457 -5.22 29.49 10.17
C ASP A 457 -5.17 30.62 11.21
N GLY A 458 -4.28 30.52 12.22
CA GLY A 458 -4.05 31.58 13.21
C GLY A 458 -3.40 32.84 12.64
N VAL A 459 -2.51 32.71 11.66
CA VAL A 459 -1.80 33.85 11.04
C VAL A 459 -2.72 34.64 10.07
N LYS A 460 -3.71 34.01 9.45
CA LYS A 460 -4.68 34.72 8.59
C LYS A 460 -5.68 35.58 9.37
N GLY A 461 -5.88 35.30 10.67
CA GLY A 461 -6.76 36.06 11.54
C GLY A 461 -6.18 37.37 12.13
N THR A 462 -4.86 37.59 11.98
CA THR A 462 -4.15 38.71 12.64
C THR A 462 -3.57 39.76 11.69
N GLN A 463 -3.91 39.74 10.39
CA GLN A 463 -3.61 40.91 9.54
C GLN A 463 -4.62 42.02 9.85
N PRO A 464 -4.16 43.15 10.44
CA PRO A 464 -5.02 44.32 10.57
C PRO A 464 -5.40 44.80 9.16
N ALA A 465 -6.68 45.04 8.95
CA ALA A 465 -7.17 45.75 7.78
C ALA A 465 -6.51 47.15 7.77
N ASN A 466 -5.56 47.35 6.87
CA ASN A 466 -5.11 48.69 6.49
C ASN A 466 -5.79 49.10 5.19
#